data_39afa4983d36b7beb32e2adf2fe88364
#
_entry.id   39afa4983d36b7beb32e2adf2fe88364
#
_cell.length_a   1.000
_cell.length_b   1.000
_cell.length_c   1.000
_cell.angle_alpha   90.00
_cell.angle_beta   90.00
_cell.angle_gamma   90.00
#
_symmetry.space_group_name_H-M   'P 1'
#
loop_
_entity.id
_entity.type
_entity.pdbx_description
1 polymer ?
#
loop_
_entity_poly.entity_id
_entity_poly.type
_entity_poly.pdbx_seq_one_letter_code
_entity_poly.pdbx_strand_id
1 'polypeptide(L)'
;PKNASPNKNLWDHIRDVKVIDDYTIRLSTEKPFAAMLHYLAHGSGGIESPEAVARFGSEYPQRPVGTGPYRVESFNPGTELVLVRNDEFWGGRPWLDRVVMRWVPEVSSRVAMLYAGQADLANDIPPEEAELMGRNPDTKVLRQQGLRTFWVEFNLNLEVFKDVRVRRALNHAVDK
;
A
#
# COMPACT_ATOMS: atom_id res chain seq x y z
N PRO A 1 -3.09 23.79 -5.88
CA PRO A 1 -2.29 23.28 -6.97
C PRO A 1 -3.09 22.25 -7.77
N LYS A 2 -2.97 22.23 -9.10
CA LYS A 2 -3.71 21.33 -10.00
C LYS A 2 -3.39 19.83 -9.78
N ASN A 3 -2.41 19.52 -8.93
CA ASN A 3 -1.94 18.17 -8.60
C ASN A 3 -1.99 17.90 -7.09
N ALA A 4 -3.13 18.14 -6.47
CA ALA A 4 -3.30 17.72 -5.07
C ALA A 4 -3.27 16.18 -5.00
N SER A 5 -2.43 15.61 -4.11
CA SER A 5 -2.43 14.18 -3.83
C SER A 5 -3.84 13.69 -3.52
N PRO A 6 -4.27 12.53 -4.05
CA PRO A 6 -5.56 11.93 -3.70
C PRO A 6 -5.70 11.66 -2.19
N ASN A 7 -4.56 11.58 -1.49
CA ASN A 7 -4.50 11.34 -0.04
C ASN A 7 -4.33 12.63 0.78
N LYS A 8 -4.52 13.82 0.18
CA LYS A 8 -4.36 15.10 0.87
C LYS A 8 -5.20 15.18 2.15
N ASN A 9 -6.42 14.67 2.13
CA ASN A 9 -7.33 14.65 3.27
C ASN A 9 -6.77 13.93 4.52
N LEU A 10 -5.84 12.99 4.34
CA LEU A 10 -5.16 12.33 5.45
C LEU A 10 -4.27 13.31 6.25
N TRP A 11 -3.84 14.41 5.65
CA TRP A 11 -2.91 15.39 6.19
C TRP A 11 -3.58 16.69 6.63
N ASP A 12 -4.89 16.84 6.42
CA ASP A 12 -5.64 18.05 6.77
C ASP A 12 -5.67 18.34 8.29
N HIS A 13 -5.29 17.36 9.12
CA HIS A 13 -5.13 17.54 10.57
C HIS A 13 -3.86 18.28 10.96
N ILE A 14 -2.86 18.35 10.07
CA ILE A 14 -1.62 19.08 10.30
C ILE A 14 -1.84 20.54 9.96
N ARG A 15 -1.76 21.39 10.99
CA ARG A 15 -1.90 22.83 10.86
C ARG A 15 -0.59 23.52 10.47
N ASP A 16 0.52 23.05 11.06
CA ASP A 16 1.82 23.68 10.90
C ASP A 16 2.95 22.66 10.95
N VAL A 17 3.98 22.91 10.14
CA VAL A 17 5.23 22.14 10.10
C VAL A 17 6.37 23.12 10.30
N LYS A 18 7.05 23.05 11.45
CA LYS A 18 8.17 23.92 11.79
C LYS A 18 9.47 23.13 11.83
N VAL A 19 10.45 23.55 11.05
CA VAL A 19 11.83 23.07 11.15
C VAL A 19 12.47 23.72 12.39
N ILE A 20 12.97 22.92 13.32
CA ILE A 20 13.65 23.36 14.53
C ILE A 20 15.16 23.38 14.32
N ASP A 21 15.70 22.28 13.76
CA ASP A 21 17.10 22.12 13.39
C ASP A 21 17.20 21.10 12.25
N ASP A 22 18.42 20.73 11.86
CA ASP A 22 18.70 19.80 10.74
C ASP A 22 18.11 18.40 10.92
N TYR A 23 17.77 18.01 12.14
CA TYR A 23 17.28 16.66 12.47
C TYR A 23 15.91 16.69 13.17
N THR A 24 15.35 17.87 13.41
CA THR A 24 14.13 18.01 14.21
C THR A 24 13.08 18.84 13.49
N ILE A 25 11.91 18.25 13.29
CA ILE A 25 10.71 18.97 12.84
C ILE A 25 9.62 18.89 13.92
N ARG A 26 8.80 19.92 13.99
CA ARG A 26 7.60 19.94 14.82
C ARG A 26 6.38 19.95 13.93
N LEU A 27 5.53 18.96 14.12
CA LEU A 27 4.21 18.91 13.52
C LEU A 27 3.18 19.36 14.57
N SER A 28 2.34 20.31 14.20
CA SER A 28 1.28 20.83 15.08
C SER A 28 -0.08 20.53 14.47
N THR A 29 -1.01 20.05 15.28
CA THR A 29 -2.40 19.78 14.91
C THR A 29 -3.32 20.84 15.52
N GLU A 30 -4.46 21.11 14.89
CA GLU A 30 -5.43 22.08 15.39
C GLU A 30 -6.11 21.59 16.69
N LYS A 31 -6.34 20.27 16.80
CA LYS A 31 -6.91 19.60 17.96
C LYS A 31 -6.10 18.35 18.28
N PRO A 32 -6.13 17.84 19.52
CA PRO A 32 -5.48 16.57 19.83
C PRO A 32 -5.91 15.47 18.84
N PHE A 33 -4.95 14.81 18.22
CA PHE A 33 -5.17 13.79 17.21
C PHE A 33 -4.40 12.51 17.55
N ALA A 34 -5.04 11.60 18.27
CA ALA A 34 -4.44 10.37 18.77
C ALA A 34 -3.91 9.43 17.66
N ALA A 35 -4.51 9.47 16.47
CA ALA A 35 -4.11 8.63 15.35
C ALA A 35 -2.90 9.15 14.56
N MET A 36 -2.27 10.26 14.96
CA MET A 36 -1.20 10.93 14.22
C MET A 36 -0.07 9.99 13.79
N LEU A 37 0.41 9.13 14.70
CA LEU A 37 1.51 8.20 14.39
C LEU A 37 1.10 7.15 13.35
N HIS A 38 -0.15 6.68 13.36
CA HIS A 38 -0.66 5.76 12.35
C HIS A 38 -0.75 6.42 10.98
N TYR A 39 -1.13 7.70 10.93
CA TYR A 39 -1.14 8.48 9.69
C TYR A 39 0.27 8.70 9.15
N LEU A 40 1.23 9.02 10.00
CA LEU A 40 2.64 9.15 9.60
C LEU A 40 3.22 7.82 9.07
N ALA A 41 2.77 6.68 9.60
CA ALA A 41 3.16 5.35 9.13
C ALA A 41 2.41 4.89 7.86
N HIS A 42 1.40 5.64 7.41
CA HIS A 42 0.69 5.32 6.17
C HIS A 42 1.60 5.50 4.95
N GLY A 43 1.43 4.66 3.90
CA GLY A 43 2.28 4.69 2.71
C GLY A 43 2.36 6.05 2.01
N SER A 44 1.34 6.93 2.15
CA SER A 44 1.39 8.31 1.63
C SER A 44 2.22 9.28 2.49
N GLY A 45 2.74 8.82 3.63
CA GLY A 45 3.61 9.58 4.52
C GLY A 45 5.11 9.35 4.27
N GLY A 46 5.45 8.62 3.21
CA GLY A 46 6.84 8.39 2.82
C GLY A 46 7.57 9.71 2.55
N ILE A 47 8.80 9.82 3.06
CA ILE A 47 9.65 10.99 2.85
C ILE A 47 10.39 10.84 1.52
N GLU A 48 10.21 11.80 0.65
CA GLU A 48 10.79 11.84 -0.69
C GLU A 48 12.03 12.74 -0.70
N SER A 49 13.00 12.43 -1.58
CA SER A 49 14.16 13.30 -1.81
C SER A 49 13.74 14.58 -2.56
N PRO A 50 13.87 15.78 -1.98
CA PRO A 50 13.55 17.02 -2.67
C PRO A 50 14.36 17.22 -3.96
N GLU A 51 15.63 16.81 -3.95
CA GLU A 51 16.52 16.89 -5.10
C GLU A 51 16.02 15.94 -6.22
N ALA A 52 15.63 14.72 -5.89
CA ALA A 52 15.11 13.78 -6.88
C ALA A 52 13.77 14.24 -7.46
N VAL A 53 12.88 14.78 -6.63
CA VAL A 53 11.61 15.37 -7.09
C VAL A 53 11.87 16.53 -8.05
N ALA A 54 12.81 17.42 -7.74
CA ALA A 54 13.18 18.54 -8.61
C ALA A 54 13.82 18.05 -9.92
N ARG A 55 14.68 17.02 -9.86
CA ARG A 55 15.39 16.46 -11.01
C ARG A 55 14.47 15.71 -11.98
N PHE A 56 13.58 14.87 -11.46
CA PHE A 56 12.76 13.98 -12.28
C PHE A 56 11.36 14.55 -12.58
N GLY A 57 10.87 15.53 -11.82
CA GLY A 57 9.58 16.16 -12.05
C GLY A 57 8.44 15.16 -12.21
N SER A 58 7.79 15.14 -13.36
CA SER A 58 6.68 14.22 -13.67
C SER A 58 7.10 12.75 -13.78
N GLU A 59 8.39 12.45 -13.97
CA GLU A 59 8.92 11.08 -14.02
C GLU A 59 9.25 10.51 -12.63
N TYR A 60 9.21 11.35 -11.57
CA TYR A 60 9.54 10.93 -10.22
C TYR A 60 8.79 9.68 -9.75
N PRO A 61 7.49 9.47 -10.05
CA PRO A 61 6.77 8.26 -9.66
C PRO A 61 7.37 6.95 -10.20
N GLN A 62 8.11 7.00 -11.32
CA GLN A 62 8.81 5.84 -11.87
C GLN A 62 10.24 5.70 -11.34
N ARG A 63 10.76 6.75 -10.68
CA ARG A 63 12.15 6.83 -10.18
C ARG A 63 12.21 7.36 -8.75
N PRO A 64 11.40 6.81 -7.83
CA PRO A 64 11.34 7.32 -6.46
C PRO A 64 12.68 7.11 -5.76
N VAL A 65 13.08 8.10 -4.99
CA VAL A 65 14.27 8.07 -4.15
C VAL A 65 13.86 8.33 -2.71
N GLY A 66 14.10 7.36 -1.86
CA GLY A 66 13.78 7.41 -0.44
C GLY A 66 14.91 6.83 0.41
N THR A 67 14.66 6.71 1.72
CA THR A 67 15.62 6.25 2.73
C THR A 67 15.37 4.81 3.17
N GLY A 68 14.60 4.05 2.39
CA GLY A 68 14.19 2.68 2.69
C GLY A 68 15.31 1.63 2.52
N PRO A 69 15.01 0.36 2.88
CA PRO A 69 15.98 -0.75 2.80
C PRO A 69 16.32 -1.16 1.37
N TYR A 70 15.52 -0.76 0.39
CA TYR A 70 15.73 -1.06 -1.02
C TYR A 70 15.63 0.21 -1.86
N ARG A 71 16.36 0.22 -2.98
CA ARG A 71 16.32 1.27 -4.02
C ARG A 71 15.65 0.71 -5.27
N VAL A 72 14.92 1.54 -6.01
CA VAL A 72 14.33 1.16 -7.29
C VAL A 72 15.43 1.06 -8.35
N GLU A 73 15.61 -0.11 -8.93
CA GLU A 73 16.48 -0.34 -10.09
C GLU A 73 15.71 -0.07 -11.38
N SER A 74 14.52 -0.65 -11.52
CA SER A 74 13.63 -0.41 -12.65
C SER A 74 12.16 -0.53 -12.25
N PHE A 75 11.31 0.23 -12.90
CA PHE A 75 9.87 0.18 -12.72
C PHE A 75 9.15 0.24 -14.07
N ASN A 76 8.50 -0.86 -14.40
CA ASN A 76 7.63 -0.99 -15.59
C ASN A 76 6.18 -1.12 -15.10
N PRO A 77 5.40 -0.03 -15.10
CA PRO A 77 4.04 -0.02 -14.57
C PRO A 77 3.16 -1.15 -15.15
N GLY A 78 2.46 -1.86 -14.28
CA GLY A 78 1.60 -2.98 -14.66
C GLY A 78 2.33 -4.30 -15.02
N THR A 79 3.65 -4.30 -14.99
CA THR A 79 4.46 -5.48 -15.33
C THR A 79 5.39 -5.88 -14.19
N GLU A 80 6.37 -5.03 -13.87
CA GLU A 80 7.43 -5.41 -12.94
C GLU A 80 8.03 -4.20 -12.24
N LEU A 81 8.33 -4.35 -10.95
CA LEU A 81 9.19 -3.47 -10.16
C LEU A 81 10.39 -4.26 -9.68
N VAL A 82 11.58 -3.78 -9.98
CA VAL A 82 12.84 -4.35 -9.51
C VAL A 82 13.46 -3.45 -8.47
N LEU A 83 13.75 -4.03 -7.33
CA LEU A 83 14.39 -3.38 -6.19
C LEU A 83 15.74 -4.01 -5.94
N VAL A 84 16.75 -3.18 -5.65
CA VAL A 84 18.08 -3.61 -5.20
C VAL A 84 18.33 -3.13 -3.79
N ARG A 85 19.13 -3.88 -3.05
CA ARG A 85 19.45 -3.56 -1.67
C ARG A 85 20.09 -2.17 -1.55
N ASN A 86 19.69 -1.47 -0.50
CA ASN A 86 20.36 -0.25 -0.04
C ASN A 86 21.35 -0.60 1.07
N ASP A 87 22.64 -0.73 0.74
CA ASP A 87 23.68 -1.05 1.72
C ASP A 87 23.91 0.07 2.76
N GLU A 88 23.43 1.30 2.46
CA GLU A 88 23.49 2.46 3.37
C GLU A 88 22.22 2.61 4.21
N PHE A 89 21.34 1.61 4.24
CA PHE A 89 20.10 1.68 5.01
C PHE A 89 20.41 1.79 6.51
N TRP A 90 19.85 2.80 7.14
CA TRP A 90 20.04 3.13 8.56
C TRP A 90 19.57 2.05 9.54
N GLY A 91 18.63 1.18 9.14
CA GLY A 91 18.08 0.08 9.93
C GLY A 91 18.87 -1.22 9.85
N GLY A 92 20.08 -1.20 9.26
CA GLY A 92 20.94 -2.36 9.06
C GLY A 92 20.78 -2.99 7.68
N ARG A 93 21.73 -3.87 7.34
CA ARG A 93 21.82 -4.46 6.00
C ARG A 93 20.60 -5.37 5.71
N PRO A 94 19.82 -5.12 4.65
CA PRO A 94 18.73 -5.99 4.23
C PRO A 94 19.25 -7.38 3.80
N TRP A 95 18.44 -8.40 4.03
CA TRP A 95 18.83 -9.80 3.79
C TRP A 95 18.89 -10.17 2.31
N LEU A 96 17.95 -9.66 1.51
CA LEU A 96 17.90 -9.96 0.08
C LEU A 96 18.69 -8.92 -0.71
N ASP A 97 19.48 -9.39 -1.67
CA ASP A 97 20.23 -8.49 -2.57
C ASP A 97 19.32 -7.80 -3.58
N ARG A 98 18.26 -8.49 -3.99
CA ARG A 98 17.33 -8.06 -5.03
C ARG A 98 15.94 -8.60 -4.77
N VAL A 99 14.92 -7.80 -5.05
CA VAL A 99 13.50 -8.19 -4.99
C VAL A 99 12.85 -7.84 -6.32
N VAL A 100 12.21 -8.81 -6.95
CA VAL A 100 11.46 -8.62 -8.20
C VAL A 100 9.98 -8.81 -7.90
N MET A 101 9.20 -7.76 -8.06
CA MET A 101 7.75 -7.77 -7.87
C MET A 101 7.08 -7.76 -9.25
N ARG A 102 6.32 -8.80 -9.57
CA ARG A 102 5.59 -8.94 -10.83
C ARG A 102 4.10 -8.80 -10.61
N TRP A 103 3.45 -8.05 -11.49
CA TRP A 103 1.98 -7.96 -11.52
C TRP A 103 1.41 -9.09 -12.36
N VAL A 104 0.86 -10.11 -11.70
CA VAL A 104 0.21 -11.26 -12.33
C VAL A 104 -1.26 -11.26 -11.89
N PRO A 105 -2.20 -10.76 -12.73
CA PRO A 105 -3.61 -10.60 -12.33
C PRO A 105 -4.30 -11.92 -11.97
N GLU A 106 -4.04 -12.98 -12.74
CA GLU A 106 -4.71 -14.26 -12.60
C GLU A 106 -4.18 -15.05 -11.40
N VAL A 107 -5.08 -15.46 -10.49
CA VAL A 107 -4.74 -16.24 -9.28
C VAL A 107 -4.07 -17.57 -9.65
N SER A 108 -4.65 -18.29 -10.58
CA SER A 108 -4.13 -19.60 -11.05
C SER A 108 -2.70 -19.49 -11.58
N SER A 109 -2.39 -18.40 -12.28
CA SER A 109 -1.04 -18.14 -12.77
C SER A 109 -0.06 -17.88 -11.62
N ARG A 110 -0.46 -17.10 -10.59
CA ARG A 110 0.38 -16.88 -9.40
C ARG A 110 0.67 -18.16 -8.65
N VAL A 111 -0.34 -19.00 -8.48
CA VAL A 111 -0.20 -20.33 -7.83
C VAL A 111 0.71 -21.24 -8.65
N ALA A 112 0.54 -21.30 -9.97
CA ALA A 112 1.37 -22.12 -10.85
C ALA A 112 2.85 -21.66 -10.82
N MET A 113 3.11 -20.35 -10.83
CA MET A 113 4.48 -19.80 -10.72
C MET A 113 5.15 -20.20 -9.41
N LEU A 114 4.40 -20.20 -8.29
CA LEU A 114 4.94 -20.62 -7.00
C LEU A 114 5.32 -22.12 -7.02
N TYR A 115 4.42 -22.99 -7.51
CA TYR A 115 4.71 -24.42 -7.61
C TYR A 115 5.84 -24.76 -8.60
N ALA A 116 6.02 -23.95 -9.63
CA ALA A 116 7.11 -24.09 -10.58
C ALA A 116 8.45 -23.51 -10.09
N GLY A 117 8.50 -22.91 -8.88
CA GLY A 117 9.69 -22.23 -8.38
C GLY A 117 10.05 -20.96 -9.15
N GLN A 118 9.11 -20.39 -9.90
CA GLN A 118 9.28 -19.12 -10.63
C GLN A 118 8.94 -17.90 -9.78
N ALA A 119 8.34 -18.12 -8.62
CA ALA A 119 8.07 -17.12 -7.60
C ALA A 119 8.34 -17.73 -6.22
N ASP A 120 8.93 -16.93 -5.35
CA ASP A 120 9.20 -17.30 -3.95
C ASP A 120 8.02 -16.95 -3.03
N LEU A 121 7.21 -15.97 -3.45
CA LEU A 121 6.06 -15.48 -2.70
C LEU A 121 4.92 -15.11 -3.66
N ALA A 122 3.71 -15.50 -3.32
CA ALA A 122 2.48 -15.04 -3.97
C ALA A 122 1.51 -14.49 -2.91
N ASN A 123 0.92 -13.34 -3.18
CA ASN A 123 -0.04 -12.68 -2.29
C ASN A 123 -1.46 -12.70 -2.87
N ASP A 124 -2.44 -12.28 -2.06
CA ASP A 124 -3.86 -12.23 -2.44
C ASP A 124 -4.37 -13.56 -3.03
N ILE A 125 -4.04 -14.65 -2.35
CA ILE A 125 -4.52 -16.00 -2.69
C ILE A 125 -5.86 -16.23 -1.99
N PRO A 126 -6.92 -16.64 -2.73
CA PRO A 126 -8.21 -16.95 -2.13
C PRO A 126 -8.13 -18.06 -1.07
N PRO A 127 -9.02 -18.07 -0.06
CA PRO A 127 -8.97 -19.03 1.02
C PRO A 127 -8.97 -20.48 0.58
N GLU A 128 -9.75 -20.83 -0.46
CA GLU A 128 -9.86 -22.17 -1.01
C GLU A 128 -8.53 -22.65 -1.60
N GLU A 129 -7.88 -21.82 -2.40
CA GLU A 129 -6.55 -22.09 -2.96
C GLU A 129 -5.48 -22.17 -1.87
N ALA A 130 -5.54 -21.23 -0.90
CA ALA A 130 -4.61 -21.22 0.22
C ALA A 130 -4.73 -22.48 1.09
N GLU A 131 -5.94 -23.05 1.23
CA GLU A 131 -6.13 -24.32 1.93
C GLU A 131 -5.47 -25.49 1.20
N LEU A 132 -5.64 -25.55 -0.13
CA LEU A 132 -4.99 -26.57 -0.96
C LEU A 132 -3.47 -26.44 -0.91
N MET A 133 -2.95 -25.23 -1.02
CA MET A 133 -1.51 -24.96 -0.91
C MET A 133 -0.95 -25.36 0.46
N GLY A 134 -1.70 -25.16 1.53
CA GLY A 134 -1.27 -25.54 2.88
C GLY A 134 -1.10 -27.06 3.10
N ARG A 135 -1.60 -27.88 2.18
CA ARG A 135 -1.40 -29.34 2.19
C ARG A 135 -0.09 -29.78 1.50
N ASN A 136 0.52 -28.89 0.73
CA ASN A 136 1.80 -29.15 0.07
C ASN A 136 2.95 -28.86 1.05
N PRO A 137 3.85 -29.83 1.33
CA PRO A 137 4.96 -29.64 2.26
C PRO A 137 5.97 -28.58 1.81
N ASP A 138 6.03 -28.28 0.50
CA ASP A 138 6.96 -27.31 -0.07
C ASP A 138 6.44 -25.87 -0.02
N THR A 139 5.20 -25.67 0.44
CA THR A 139 4.59 -24.34 0.55
C THR A 139 4.21 -23.98 1.98
N LYS A 140 4.34 -22.72 2.33
CA LYS A 140 3.94 -22.16 3.63
C LYS A 140 2.88 -21.10 3.42
N VAL A 141 1.69 -21.33 3.96
CA VAL A 141 0.61 -20.34 3.95
C VAL A 141 0.73 -19.43 5.18
N LEU A 142 0.89 -18.13 4.94
CA LEU A 142 0.86 -17.10 5.97
C LEU A 142 -0.51 -16.41 5.90
N ARG A 143 -1.24 -16.44 7.01
CA ARG A 143 -2.52 -15.74 7.15
C ARG A 143 -2.35 -14.60 8.14
N GLN A 144 -2.73 -13.40 7.70
CA GLN A 144 -2.73 -12.23 8.55
C GLN A 144 -4.10 -11.56 8.45
N GLN A 145 -4.66 -11.21 9.60
CA GLN A 145 -5.87 -10.40 9.65
C GLN A 145 -5.55 -9.01 9.09
N GLY A 146 -6.28 -8.64 8.04
CA GLY A 146 -6.15 -7.33 7.40
C GLY A 146 -7.15 -6.32 7.93
N LEU A 147 -6.98 -5.06 7.54
CA LEU A 147 -7.91 -3.97 7.81
C LEU A 147 -8.91 -3.75 6.66
N ARG A 148 -8.88 -4.62 5.64
CA ARG A 148 -9.74 -4.48 4.47
C ARG A 148 -11.17 -4.88 4.84
N THR A 149 -12.10 -4.00 4.56
CA THR A 149 -13.55 -4.23 4.70
C THR A 149 -14.17 -4.24 3.31
N PHE A 150 -15.04 -5.20 3.06
CA PHE A 150 -15.86 -5.24 1.86
C PHE A 150 -17.23 -4.65 2.17
N TRP A 151 -17.74 -3.81 1.29
CA TRP A 151 -19.06 -3.22 1.41
C TRP A 151 -19.72 -3.08 0.05
N VAL A 152 -21.03 -2.95 0.07
CA VAL A 152 -21.84 -2.59 -1.10
C VAL A 152 -22.27 -1.15 -0.96
N GLU A 153 -21.95 -0.33 -1.93
CA GLU A 153 -22.39 1.07 -1.98
C GLU A 153 -23.69 1.20 -2.77
N PHE A 154 -24.61 2.02 -2.26
CA PHE A 154 -25.85 2.32 -2.97
C PHE A 154 -25.69 3.64 -3.73
N ASN A 155 -25.98 3.63 -5.02
CA ASN A 155 -26.08 4.86 -5.79
C ASN A 155 -27.35 5.62 -5.40
N LEU A 156 -27.21 6.63 -4.53
CA LEU A 156 -28.32 7.42 -4.02
C LEU A 156 -29.02 8.32 -5.07
N ASN A 157 -28.47 8.41 -6.29
CA ASN A 157 -29.14 9.08 -7.40
C ASN A 157 -30.30 8.23 -7.98
N LEU A 158 -30.30 6.92 -7.73
CA LEU A 158 -31.40 6.05 -8.11
C LEU A 158 -32.55 6.19 -7.13
N GLU A 159 -33.75 6.37 -7.64
CA GLU A 159 -34.96 6.64 -6.84
C GLU A 159 -35.22 5.59 -5.78
N VAL A 160 -35.05 4.30 -6.13
CA VAL A 160 -35.24 3.16 -5.22
C VAL A 160 -34.33 3.24 -3.98
N PHE A 161 -33.14 3.82 -4.09
CA PHE A 161 -32.21 3.93 -2.96
C PHE A 161 -32.33 5.24 -2.18
N LYS A 162 -33.14 6.17 -2.61
CA LYS A 162 -33.47 7.36 -1.80
C LYS A 162 -34.28 6.99 -0.57
N ASP A 163 -35.16 5.97 -0.65
CA ASP A 163 -35.90 5.48 0.49
C ASP A 163 -34.98 4.74 1.48
N VAL A 164 -34.89 5.27 2.71
CA VAL A 164 -34.08 4.69 3.78
C VAL A 164 -34.51 3.26 4.16
N ARG A 165 -35.81 2.95 3.99
CA ARG A 165 -36.35 1.62 4.32
C ARG A 165 -35.79 0.55 3.40
N VAL A 166 -35.64 0.87 2.11
CA VAL A 166 -35.01 -0.03 1.14
C VAL A 166 -33.56 -0.31 1.51
N ARG A 167 -32.78 0.73 1.83
CA ARG A 167 -31.38 0.58 2.24
C ARG A 167 -31.24 -0.25 3.53
N ARG A 168 -32.14 -0.03 4.50
CA ARG A 168 -32.17 -0.83 5.75
C ARG A 168 -32.51 -2.29 5.47
N ALA A 169 -33.51 -2.55 4.63
CA ALA A 169 -33.90 -3.92 4.27
C ALA A 169 -32.74 -4.67 3.65
N LEU A 170 -32.02 -4.06 2.69
CA LEU A 170 -30.83 -4.66 2.07
C LEU A 170 -29.69 -4.90 3.07
N ASN A 171 -29.52 -3.99 4.02
CA ASN A 171 -28.51 -4.16 5.07
C ASN A 171 -28.84 -5.34 6.01
N HIS A 172 -30.13 -5.61 6.26
CA HIS A 172 -30.56 -6.79 7.02
C HIS A 172 -30.55 -8.09 6.22
N ALA A 173 -30.56 -8.01 4.89
CA ALA A 173 -30.48 -9.19 4.01
C ALA A 173 -29.04 -9.76 3.89
N VAL A 174 -28.03 -9.03 4.35
CA VAL A 174 -26.64 -9.50 4.36
C VAL A 174 -26.37 -10.19 5.69
N ASP A 175 -25.98 -11.45 5.62
CA ASP A 175 -25.43 -12.20 6.76
C ASP A 175 -24.00 -11.68 7.06
N LYS A 176 -23.76 -11.24 8.31
CA LYS A 176 -22.52 -10.53 8.73
C LYS A 176 -21.71 -11.39 9.67
#